data_dc0cbf274616074b3624f2ff59937ea5
#
_entry.id   dc0cbf274616074b3624f2ff59937ea5
#
_cell.length_a   1.000
_cell.length_b   1.000
_cell.length_c   1.000
_cell.angle_alpha   90.00
_cell.angle_beta   90.00
_cell.angle_gamma   90.00
#
_symmetry.space_group_name_H-M   'P 1'
#
loop_
_entity.id
_entity.type
_entity.pdbx_description
1 polymer ?
#
loop_
_entity_poly.entity_id
_entity_poly.type
_entity_poly.pdbx_seq_one_letter_code
_entity_poly.pdbx_strand_id
1 'polypeptide(L)'
;EMQRSLVGSEMCIRDRFILLMLGMILGTLFSSTSNFLQVIMDPNEYDLLQGRLFASFSNINTTHLGLAAGIILLGSLVLLAANRYLDVLHLGDDQATNLGIPLKKFQILILFLVSLLTGTATALVGPITFLGFIVANISYQLMPTYRHSYLFPTAVLLGIIFLVGSQFLVEQVFQLKTTVSVVTQFVGGLYFIGKIIYERRRQR
;
A
#
# COMPACT_ATOMS: atom_id res chain seq x y z
N GLU A 1 -22.69 16.55 27.43
CA GLU A 1 -21.58 15.63 27.18
C GLU A 1 -21.71 14.90 25.81
N MET A 2 -22.90 14.50 25.42
CA MET A 2 -23.14 13.83 24.12
C MET A 2 -22.80 14.71 22.90
N GLN A 3 -22.99 16.02 22.95
CA GLN A 3 -22.64 16.95 21.87
C GLN A 3 -21.12 17.14 21.71
N ARG A 4 -20.32 17.06 22.78
CA ARG A 4 -18.85 17.14 22.70
C ARG A 4 -18.24 15.89 22.04
N SER A 5 -18.80 14.72 22.26
CA SER A 5 -18.38 13.47 21.63
C SER A 5 -18.67 13.46 20.12
N LEU A 6 -19.82 13.98 19.68
CA LEU A 6 -20.16 14.10 18.26
C LEU A 6 -19.25 15.09 17.52
N VAL A 7 -18.96 16.25 18.10
CA VAL A 7 -18.07 17.25 17.51
C VAL A 7 -16.63 16.71 17.39
N GLY A 8 -16.16 15.93 18.37
CA GLY A 8 -14.83 15.28 18.31
C GLY A 8 -14.73 14.26 17.19
N SER A 9 -15.75 13.42 17.00
CA SER A 9 -15.77 12.41 15.94
C SER A 9 -15.87 13.02 14.53
N GLU A 10 -16.66 14.07 14.35
CA GLU A 10 -16.77 14.78 13.08
C GLU A 10 -15.45 15.49 12.70
N MET A 11 -14.74 16.06 13.67
CA MET A 11 -13.43 16.67 13.45
C MET A 11 -12.39 15.63 12.98
N CYS A 12 -12.33 14.47 13.60
CA CYS A 12 -11.41 13.38 13.20
C CYS A 12 -11.71 12.84 11.81
N ILE A 13 -12.98 12.67 11.45
CA ILE A 13 -13.39 12.21 10.12
C ILE A 13 -13.01 13.27 9.08
N ARG A 14 -13.25 14.53 9.36
CA ARG A 14 -12.91 15.64 8.47
C ARG A 14 -11.40 15.75 8.23
N ASP A 15 -10.59 15.60 9.27
CA ASP A 15 -9.13 15.67 9.15
C ASP A 15 -8.58 14.50 8.29
N ARG A 16 -9.11 13.30 8.45
CA ARG A 16 -8.75 12.13 7.61
C ARG A 16 -9.17 12.31 6.16
N PHE A 17 -10.35 12.89 5.93
CA PHE A 17 -10.85 13.17 4.58
C PHE A 17 -10.01 14.26 3.89
N ILE A 18 -9.63 15.32 4.59
CA ILE A 18 -8.74 16.37 4.10
C ILE A 18 -7.38 15.80 3.74
N LEU A 19 -6.82 14.91 4.56
CA LEU A 19 -5.54 14.25 4.28
C LEU A 19 -5.60 13.40 3.00
N LEU A 20 -6.68 12.65 2.81
CA LEU A 20 -6.91 11.87 1.58
C LEU A 20 -7.05 12.77 0.35
N MET A 21 -7.83 13.85 0.45
CA MET A 21 -7.98 14.82 -0.63
C MET A 21 -6.66 15.49 -0.99
N LEU A 22 -5.89 15.91 0.01
CA LEU A 22 -4.58 16.51 -0.18
C LEU A 22 -3.62 15.52 -0.87
N GLY A 23 -3.64 14.26 -0.45
CA GLY A 23 -2.85 13.19 -1.07
C GLY A 23 -3.21 12.98 -2.55
N MET A 24 -4.50 12.98 -2.88
CA MET A 24 -4.95 12.86 -4.27
C MET A 24 -4.55 14.09 -5.12
N ILE A 25 -4.69 15.29 -4.59
CA ILE A 25 -4.30 16.53 -5.29
C ILE A 25 -2.80 16.56 -5.55
N LEU A 26 -1.98 16.24 -4.54
CA LEU A 26 -0.53 16.16 -4.70
C LEU A 26 -0.14 15.05 -5.67
N GLY A 27 -0.80 13.89 -5.62
CA GLY A 27 -0.56 12.78 -6.54
C GLY A 27 -0.86 13.18 -8.00
N THR A 28 -1.98 13.86 -8.26
CA THR A 28 -2.30 14.37 -9.60
C THR A 28 -1.33 15.43 -10.08
N LEU A 29 -0.86 16.30 -9.19
CA LEU A 29 0.12 17.33 -9.51
C LEU A 29 1.47 16.70 -9.91
N PHE A 30 1.97 15.74 -9.14
CA PHE A 30 3.21 15.02 -9.48
C PHE A 30 3.06 14.21 -10.77
N SER A 31 1.91 13.56 -10.98
CA SER A 31 1.61 12.82 -12.20
C SER A 31 1.59 13.74 -13.42
N SER A 32 0.94 14.90 -13.31
CA SER A 32 0.91 15.90 -14.40
C SER A 32 2.30 16.44 -14.71
N THR A 33 3.12 16.70 -13.69
CA THR A 33 4.50 17.12 -13.88
C THR A 33 5.34 16.04 -14.57
N SER A 34 5.18 14.79 -14.16
CA SER A 34 5.84 13.65 -14.79
C SER A 34 5.45 13.50 -16.26
N ASN A 35 4.14 13.57 -16.55
CA ASN A 35 3.65 13.51 -17.94
C ASN A 35 4.17 14.67 -18.78
N PHE A 36 4.24 15.86 -18.24
CA PHE A 36 4.82 17.01 -18.93
C PHE A 36 6.28 16.79 -19.30
N LEU A 37 7.08 16.28 -18.37
CA LEU A 37 8.47 15.95 -18.62
C LEU A 37 8.63 14.87 -19.69
N GLN A 38 7.75 13.86 -19.70
CA GLN A 38 7.74 12.78 -20.68
C GLN A 38 7.46 13.28 -22.10
N VAL A 39 6.64 14.31 -22.27
CA VAL A 39 6.36 14.91 -23.59
C VAL A 39 7.56 15.62 -24.19
N ILE A 40 8.48 16.11 -23.36
CA ILE A 40 9.68 16.83 -23.80
C ILE A 40 10.85 15.87 -24.09
N MET A 41 10.74 14.59 -23.62
CA MET A 41 11.80 13.60 -23.82
C MET A 41 11.94 13.15 -25.27
N ASP A 42 13.16 12.72 -25.64
CA ASP A 42 13.38 12.03 -26.90
C ASP A 42 12.60 10.70 -26.97
N PRO A 43 12.02 10.33 -28.14
CA PRO A 43 11.23 9.08 -28.29
C PRO A 43 11.96 7.83 -27.81
N ASN A 44 13.27 7.71 -28.04
CA ASN A 44 14.07 6.55 -27.59
C ASN A 44 14.21 6.48 -26.07
N GLU A 45 14.37 7.65 -25.42
CA GLU A 45 14.43 7.73 -23.94
C GLU A 45 13.07 7.47 -23.32
N TYR A 46 11.98 7.91 -23.97
CA TYR A 46 10.62 7.64 -23.57
C TYR A 46 10.30 6.14 -23.56
N ASP A 47 10.67 5.41 -24.61
CA ASP A 47 10.46 3.96 -24.70
C ASP A 47 11.24 3.21 -23.60
N LEU A 48 12.45 3.62 -23.32
CA LEU A 48 13.26 3.06 -22.24
C LEU A 48 12.63 3.32 -20.86
N LEU A 49 12.12 4.52 -20.65
CA LEU A 49 11.43 4.92 -19.42
C LEU A 49 10.14 4.11 -19.25
N GLN A 50 9.34 3.98 -20.29
CA GLN A 50 8.11 3.20 -20.28
C GLN A 50 8.37 1.73 -19.90
N GLY A 51 9.43 1.14 -20.42
CA GLY A 51 9.85 -0.22 -20.05
C GLY A 51 10.17 -0.37 -18.55
N ARG A 52 10.63 0.71 -17.90
CA ARG A 52 10.96 0.72 -16.45
C ARG A 52 9.79 1.10 -15.56
N LEU A 53 8.77 1.77 -16.09
CA LEU A 53 7.57 2.15 -15.32
C LEU A 53 6.65 0.97 -15.00
N PHE A 54 6.78 -0.14 -15.72
CA PHE A 54 6.05 -1.36 -15.42
C PHE A 54 6.82 -2.24 -14.43
N ALA A 55 6.15 -2.69 -13.38
CA ALA A 55 6.77 -3.57 -12.40
C ALA A 55 7.23 -4.87 -13.05
N SER A 56 8.53 -5.13 -12.95
CA SER A 56 9.18 -6.32 -13.49
C SER A 56 10.27 -6.80 -12.54
N PHE A 57 10.28 -8.09 -12.26
CA PHE A 57 11.33 -8.71 -11.46
C PHE A 57 12.56 -9.14 -12.30
N SER A 58 12.45 -9.07 -13.63
CA SER A 58 13.53 -9.51 -14.54
C SER A 58 14.67 -8.51 -14.69
N ASN A 59 14.45 -7.23 -14.38
CA ASN A 59 15.40 -6.14 -14.60
C ASN A 59 15.79 -5.40 -13.30
N ILE A 60 15.94 -6.12 -12.19
CA ILE A 60 16.32 -5.50 -10.91
C ILE A 60 17.80 -5.13 -10.94
N ASN A 61 18.09 -3.87 -10.63
CA ASN A 61 19.45 -3.39 -10.46
C ASN A 61 20.05 -3.94 -9.15
N THR A 62 20.94 -4.93 -9.25
CA THR A 62 21.55 -5.61 -8.11
C THR A 62 22.44 -4.70 -7.26
N THR A 63 22.95 -3.59 -7.81
CA THR A 63 23.84 -2.67 -7.10
C THR A 63 23.15 -2.01 -5.91
N HIS A 64 21.87 -1.67 -6.02
CA HIS A 64 21.09 -1.01 -4.98
C HIS A 64 20.25 -1.97 -4.12
N LEU A 65 20.25 -3.25 -4.47
CA LEU A 65 19.44 -4.27 -3.79
C LEU A 65 19.79 -4.40 -2.30
N GLY A 66 21.08 -4.36 -1.97
CA GLY A 66 21.53 -4.46 -0.57
C GLY A 66 21.07 -3.28 0.30
N LEU A 67 21.14 -2.06 -0.23
CA LEU A 67 20.69 -0.86 0.45
C LEU A 67 19.19 -0.88 0.67
N ALA A 68 18.44 -1.22 -0.37
CA ALA A 68 16.99 -1.30 -0.30
C ALA A 68 16.53 -2.42 0.64
N ALA A 69 17.17 -3.59 0.62
CA ALA A 69 16.89 -4.67 1.57
C ALA A 69 17.14 -4.23 3.01
N GLY A 70 18.22 -3.47 3.27
CA GLY A 70 18.49 -2.88 4.57
C GLY A 70 17.36 -1.94 5.04
N ILE A 71 16.90 -1.03 4.18
CA ILE A 71 15.81 -0.10 4.50
C ILE A 71 14.51 -0.86 4.77
N ILE A 72 14.18 -1.85 3.95
CA ILE A 72 12.96 -2.66 4.09
C ILE A 72 13.00 -3.48 5.38
N LEU A 73 14.13 -4.12 5.69
CA LEU A 73 14.30 -4.88 6.93
C LEU A 73 14.19 -4.00 8.16
N LEU A 74 14.91 -2.88 8.20
CA LEU A 74 14.84 -1.95 9.33
C LEU A 74 13.45 -1.35 9.50
N GLY A 75 12.83 -0.89 8.42
CA GLY A 75 11.48 -0.33 8.46
C GLY A 75 10.42 -1.35 8.89
N SER A 76 10.51 -2.59 8.41
CA SER A 76 9.60 -3.67 8.82
C SER A 76 9.79 -4.05 10.30
N LEU A 77 11.03 -4.05 10.79
CA LEU A 77 11.34 -4.32 12.19
C LEU A 77 10.77 -3.22 13.11
N VAL A 78 10.88 -1.96 12.71
CA VAL A 78 10.27 -0.83 13.44
C VAL A 78 8.75 -0.96 13.45
N LEU A 79 8.11 -1.33 12.33
CA LEU A 79 6.66 -1.56 12.27
C LEU A 79 6.24 -2.74 13.16
N LEU A 80 7.00 -3.82 13.17
CA LEU A 80 6.76 -4.96 14.07
C LEU A 80 6.88 -4.56 15.55
N ALA A 81 7.85 -3.73 15.91
CA ALA A 81 7.98 -3.19 17.27
C ALA A 81 6.80 -2.27 17.63
N ALA A 82 6.22 -1.58 16.66
CA ALA A 82 5.07 -0.68 16.83
C ALA A 82 3.70 -1.40 16.91
N ASN A 83 3.65 -2.72 16.77
CA ASN A 83 2.41 -3.50 16.75
C ASN A 83 1.47 -3.20 17.92
N ARG A 84 2.02 -3.09 19.15
CA ARG A 84 1.22 -2.81 20.34
C ARG A 84 0.55 -1.44 20.29
N TYR A 85 1.22 -0.44 19.73
CA TYR A 85 0.66 0.90 19.56
C TYR A 85 -0.42 0.93 18.48
N LEU A 86 -0.23 0.13 17.40
CA LEU A 86 -1.22 -0.03 16.34
C LEU A 86 -2.48 -0.74 16.84
N ASP A 87 -2.33 -1.76 17.69
CA ASP A 87 -3.47 -2.46 18.31
C ASP A 87 -4.31 -1.51 19.18
N VAL A 88 -3.67 -0.59 19.90
CA VAL A 88 -4.36 0.42 20.71
C VAL A 88 -5.08 1.46 19.85
N LEU A 89 -4.52 1.85 18.70
CA LEU A 89 -5.19 2.76 17.78
C LEU A 89 -6.52 2.19 17.25
N HIS A 90 -6.65 0.87 17.16
CA HIS A 90 -7.90 0.23 16.76
C HIS A 90 -9.06 0.46 17.77
N LEU A 91 -8.74 0.79 19.02
CA LEU A 91 -9.75 1.10 20.05
C LEU A 91 -10.36 2.49 19.90
N GLY A 92 -9.78 3.33 19.04
CA GLY A 92 -10.19 4.70 18.78
C GLY A 92 -9.23 5.74 19.35
N ASP A 93 -9.27 6.92 18.74
CA ASP A 93 -8.32 8.01 19.02
C ASP A 93 -8.42 8.53 20.47
N ASP A 94 -9.65 8.60 21.04
CA ASP A 94 -9.90 9.04 22.41
C ASP A 94 -9.30 8.07 23.44
N GLN A 95 -9.47 6.77 23.22
CA GLN A 95 -8.94 5.74 24.11
C GLN A 95 -7.42 5.67 24.05
N ALA A 96 -6.85 5.78 22.84
CA ALA A 96 -5.40 5.80 22.65
C ALA A 96 -4.75 7.02 23.33
N THR A 97 -5.41 8.20 23.30
CA THR A 97 -4.93 9.39 24.00
C THR A 97 -4.99 9.22 25.51
N ASN A 98 -6.05 8.62 26.05
CA ASN A 98 -6.19 8.35 27.48
C ASN A 98 -5.14 7.35 27.99
N LEU A 99 -4.66 6.45 27.11
CA LEU A 99 -3.56 5.51 27.39
C LEU A 99 -2.17 6.16 27.23
N GLY A 100 -2.11 7.49 26.98
CA GLY A 100 -0.86 8.24 26.93
C GLY A 100 -0.10 8.16 25.61
N ILE A 101 -0.72 7.69 24.53
CA ILE A 101 -0.07 7.63 23.20
C ILE A 101 -0.13 9.01 22.55
N PRO A 102 1.00 9.61 22.15
CA PRO A 102 1.01 10.87 21.42
C PRO A 102 0.58 10.66 19.96
N LEU A 103 -0.75 10.59 19.71
CA LEU A 103 -1.37 10.21 18.44
C LEU A 103 -0.75 10.91 17.23
N LYS A 104 -0.66 12.25 17.25
CA LYS A 104 -0.15 13.02 16.11
C LYS A 104 1.28 12.63 15.72
N LYS A 105 2.17 12.48 16.71
CA LYS A 105 3.57 12.10 16.46
C LYS A 105 3.64 10.67 15.93
N PHE A 106 2.85 9.77 16.50
CA PHE A 106 2.82 8.37 16.11
C PHE A 106 2.25 8.19 14.68
N GLN A 107 1.17 8.88 14.34
CA GLN A 107 0.60 8.88 12.99
C GLN A 107 1.58 9.40 11.93
N ILE A 108 2.28 10.50 12.22
CA ILE A 108 3.31 11.05 11.31
C ILE A 108 4.44 10.04 11.13
N LEU A 109 4.91 9.39 12.21
CA LEU A 109 5.95 8.38 12.13
C LEU A 109 5.54 7.19 11.26
N ILE A 110 4.32 6.67 11.46
CA ILE A 110 3.81 5.55 10.66
C ILE A 110 3.65 5.94 9.20
N LEU A 111 3.09 7.11 8.90
CA LEU A 111 2.97 7.60 7.52
C LEU A 111 4.34 7.75 6.85
N PHE A 112 5.33 8.27 7.56
CA PHE A 112 6.69 8.38 7.06
C PHE A 112 7.31 7.00 6.78
N LEU A 113 7.17 6.05 7.70
CA LEU A 113 7.68 4.68 7.52
C LEU A 113 7.00 3.98 6.34
N VAL A 114 5.69 4.08 6.22
CA VAL A 114 4.93 3.48 5.11
C VAL A 114 5.36 4.10 3.78
N SER A 115 5.49 5.43 3.71
CA SER A 115 5.93 6.10 2.48
C SER A 115 7.38 5.74 2.10
N LEU A 116 8.27 5.60 3.09
CA LEU A 116 9.65 5.17 2.87
C LEU A 116 9.71 3.74 2.33
N LEU A 117 8.96 2.81 2.94
CA LEU A 117 8.93 1.41 2.52
C LEU A 117 8.30 1.23 1.14
N THR A 118 7.17 1.88 0.88
CA THR A 118 6.51 1.82 -0.43
C THR A 118 7.35 2.50 -1.51
N GLY A 119 7.97 3.64 -1.21
CA GLY A 119 8.87 4.33 -2.13
C GLY A 119 10.08 3.48 -2.50
N THR A 120 10.72 2.83 -1.51
CA THR A 120 11.86 1.93 -1.74
C THR A 120 11.46 0.71 -2.57
N ALA A 121 10.32 0.09 -2.26
CA ALA A 121 9.80 -1.05 -3.02
C ALA A 121 9.47 -0.66 -4.47
N THR A 122 8.82 0.49 -4.67
CA THR A 122 8.48 1.01 -5.99
C THR A 122 9.73 1.38 -6.80
N ALA A 123 10.75 1.93 -6.16
CA ALA A 123 12.02 2.26 -6.83
C ALA A 123 12.78 1.02 -7.33
N LEU A 124 12.64 -0.13 -6.64
CA LEU A 124 13.28 -1.38 -7.04
C LEU A 124 12.55 -2.13 -8.15
N VAL A 125 11.26 -2.30 -7.98
CA VAL A 125 10.44 -3.22 -8.79
C VAL A 125 9.53 -2.48 -9.75
N GLY A 126 9.21 -1.22 -9.45
CA GLY A 126 8.20 -0.42 -10.12
C GLY A 126 6.86 -0.40 -9.36
N PRO A 127 5.92 0.46 -9.78
CA PRO A 127 4.65 0.62 -9.08
C PRO A 127 3.75 -0.61 -9.25
N ILE A 128 3.31 -1.19 -8.14
CA ILE A 128 2.34 -2.28 -8.10
C ILE A 128 1.09 -1.76 -7.40
N THR A 129 0.04 -1.52 -8.17
CA THR A 129 -1.25 -1.08 -7.65
C THR A 129 -2.12 -2.27 -7.23
N PHE A 130 -3.10 -2.02 -6.37
CA PHE A 130 -4.05 -3.01 -5.84
C PHE A 130 -3.47 -4.13 -4.96
N LEU A 131 -2.18 -4.45 -5.02
CA LEU A 131 -1.58 -5.53 -4.22
C LEU A 131 -1.86 -5.35 -2.73
N GLY A 132 -1.55 -4.17 -2.18
CA GLY A 132 -1.77 -3.88 -0.77
C GLY A 132 -3.24 -3.99 -0.35
N PHE A 133 -4.16 -3.55 -1.22
CA PHE A 133 -5.59 -3.65 -0.98
C PHE A 133 -6.07 -5.12 -0.94
N ILE A 134 -5.64 -5.95 -1.91
CA ILE A 134 -6.01 -7.37 -1.96
C ILE A 134 -5.46 -8.09 -0.73
N VAL A 135 -4.16 -7.95 -0.48
CA VAL A 135 -3.47 -8.62 0.63
C VAL A 135 -4.08 -8.23 1.96
N ALA A 136 -4.33 -6.94 2.20
CA ALA A 136 -4.97 -6.48 3.43
C ALA A 136 -6.36 -7.09 3.61
N ASN A 137 -7.22 -7.00 2.59
CA ASN A 137 -8.58 -7.53 2.67
C ASN A 137 -8.63 -9.06 2.91
N ILE A 138 -7.78 -9.81 2.22
CA ILE A 138 -7.71 -11.27 2.39
C ILE A 138 -7.14 -11.61 3.77
N SER A 139 -6.14 -10.86 4.25
CA SER A 139 -5.56 -11.07 5.59
C SER A 139 -6.61 -10.89 6.70
N TYR A 140 -7.44 -9.83 6.60
CA TYR A 140 -8.54 -9.62 7.55
C TYR A 140 -9.64 -10.69 7.47
N GLN A 141 -9.85 -11.29 6.31
CA GLN A 141 -10.83 -12.38 6.16
C GLN A 141 -10.31 -13.71 6.70
N LEU A 142 -9.01 -13.98 6.54
CA LEU A 142 -8.39 -15.23 7.01
C LEU A 142 -8.14 -15.24 8.52
N MET A 143 -7.81 -14.08 9.09
CA MET A 143 -7.52 -13.95 10.51
C MET A 143 -8.70 -13.30 11.24
N PRO A 144 -9.46 -14.06 12.06
CA PRO A 144 -10.55 -13.52 12.87
C PRO A 144 -10.03 -12.74 14.09
N THR A 145 -8.91 -12.04 13.93
CA THR A 145 -8.29 -11.26 14.99
C THR A 145 -7.77 -9.92 14.46
N TYR A 146 -7.90 -8.88 15.27
CA TYR A 146 -7.39 -7.53 14.94
C TYR A 146 -5.97 -7.28 15.45
N ARG A 147 -5.30 -8.31 16.02
CA ARG A 147 -3.92 -8.17 16.50
C ARG A 147 -2.95 -8.09 15.34
N HIS A 148 -2.26 -6.98 15.23
CA HIS A 148 -1.26 -6.73 14.18
C HIS A 148 -0.11 -7.75 14.19
N SER A 149 0.22 -8.31 15.35
CA SER A 149 1.25 -9.36 15.49
C SER A 149 0.98 -10.62 14.65
N TYR A 150 -0.29 -10.95 14.38
CA TYR A 150 -0.66 -12.06 13.50
C TYR A 150 -0.99 -11.58 12.09
N LEU A 151 -1.54 -10.38 11.97
CA LEU A 151 -1.96 -9.81 10.71
C LEU A 151 -0.76 -9.51 9.79
N PHE A 152 0.33 -8.97 10.33
CA PHE A 152 1.54 -8.67 9.55
C PHE A 152 2.17 -9.90 8.91
N PRO A 153 2.52 -10.98 9.64
CA PRO A 153 3.09 -12.18 9.02
C PRO A 153 2.16 -12.78 7.97
N THR A 154 0.85 -12.80 8.24
CA THR A 154 -0.14 -13.30 7.29
C THR A 154 -0.16 -12.45 6.01
N ALA A 155 -0.15 -11.12 6.14
CA ALA A 155 -0.09 -10.22 5.00
C ALA A 155 1.20 -10.39 4.18
N VAL A 156 2.34 -10.56 4.85
CA VAL A 156 3.63 -10.81 4.18
C VAL A 156 3.58 -12.13 3.39
N LEU A 157 3.12 -13.22 4.01
CA LEU A 157 3.01 -14.51 3.34
C LEU A 157 2.06 -14.46 2.14
N LEU A 158 0.88 -13.84 2.31
CA LEU A 158 -0.06 -13.65 1.21
C LEU A 158 0.53 -12.78 0.09
N GLY A 159 1.25 -11.72 0.44
CA GLY A 159 1.93 -10.87 -0.54
C GLY A 159 2.96 -11.66 -1.36
N ILE A 160 3.76 -12.49 -0.70
CA ILE A 160 4.74 -13.36 -1.39
C ILE A 160 4.02 -14.34 -2.32
N ILE A 161 3.00 -15.05 -1.82
CA ILE A 161 2.24 -16.02 -2.63
C ILE A 161 1.61 -15.33 -3.85
N PHE A 162 1.04 -14.14 -3.66
CA PHE A 162 0.41 -13.39 -4.74
C PHE A 162 1.42 -12.91 -5.78
N LEU A 163 2.57 -12.38 -5.35
CA LEU A 163 3.62 -11.91 -6.24
C LEU A 163 4.26 -13.05 -7.02
N VAL A 164 4.61 -14.17 -6.34
CA VAL A 164 5.18 -15.36 -6.99
C VAL A 164 4.18 -15.97 -7.97
N GLY A 165 2.90 -16.05 -7.58
CA GLY A 165 1.83 -16.51 -8.47
C GLY A 165 1.65 -15.62 -9.69
N SER A 166 1.69 -14.30 -9.53
CA SER A 166 1.60 -13.33 -10.63
C SER A 166 2.81 -13.45 -11.57
N GLN A 167 4.02 -13.60 -11.02
CA GLN A 167 5.23 -13.80 -11.82
C GLN A 167 5.17 -15.12 -12.61
N PHE A 168 4.74 -16.21 -11.97
CA PHE A 168 4.55 -17.48 -12.63
C PHE A 168 3.56 -17.39 -13.81
N LEU A 169 2.45 -16.68 -13.64
CA LEU A 169 1.49 -16.43 -14.71
C LEU A 169 2.10 -15.64 -15.87
N VAL A 170 2.89 -14.61 -15.57
CA VAL A 170 3.59 -13.81 -16.59
C VAL A 170 4.56 -14.65 -17.38
N GLU A 171 5.33 -15.51 -16.74
CA GLU A 171 6.37 -16.32 -17.41
C GLU A 171 5.79 -17.50 -18.18
N GLN A 172 4.88 -18.26 -17.58
CA GLN A 172 4.40 -19.53 -18.14
C GLN A 172 3.18 -19.35 -19.06
N VAL A 173 2.27 -18.44 -18.71
CA VAL A 173 1.03 -18.28 -19.49
C VAL A 173 1.19 -17.19 -20.54
N PHE A 174 1.74 -16.04 -20.18
CA PHE A 174 1.88 -14.89 -21.06
C PHE A 174 3.22 -14.83 -21.81
N GLN A 175 4.14 -15.77 -21.56
CA GLN A 175 5.45 -15.82 -22.22
C GLN A 175 6.22 -14.49 -22.19
N LEU A 176 6.21 -13.79 -21.07
CA LEU A 176 6.84 -12.47 -20.84
C LEU A 176 6.30 -11.33 -21.73
N LYS A 177 5.16 -11.51 -22.38
CA LYS A 177 4.52 -10.45 -23.19
C LYS A 177 3.79 -9.40 -22.36
N THR A 178 3.67 -9.62 -21.06
CA THR A 178 3.02 -8.70 -20.11
C THR A 178 3.87 -8.54 -18.85
N THR A 179 3.51 -7.58 -18.02
CA THR A 179 4.22 -7.27 -16.78
C THR A 179 3.40 -7.67 -15.56
N VAL A 180 4.08 -7.89 -14.42
CA VAL A 180 3.43 -8.25 -13.15
C VAL A 180 2.40 -7.21 -12.73
N SER A 181 2.67 -5.92 -12.98
CA SER A 181 1.71 -4.84 -12.70
C SER A 181 0.36 -5.06 -13.40
N VAL A 182 0.38 -5.41 -14.69
CA VAL A 182 -0.86 -5.59 -15.47
C VAL A 182 -1.67 -6.77 -14.94
N VAL A 183 -1.01 -7.89 -14.65
CA VAL A 183 -1.68 -9.08 -14.07
C VAL A 183 -2.27 -8.75 -12.70
N THR A 184 -1.51 -8.07 -11.84
CA THR A 184 -1.96 -7.69 -10.50
C THR A 184 -3.14 -6.71 -10.55
N GLN A 185 -3.11 -5.72 -11.46
CA GLN A 185 -4.20 -4.77 -11.65
C GLN A 185 -5.48 -5.46 -12.14
N PHE A 186 -5.36 -6.38 -13.10
CA PHE A 186 -6.50 -7.10 -13.64
C PHE A 186 -7.14 -8.00 -12.57
N VAL A 187 -6.34 -8.82 -11.90
CA VAL A 187 -6.83 -9.69 -10.81
C VAL A 187 -7.41 -8.86 -9.67
N GLY A 188 -6.73 -7.76 -9.31
CA GLY A 188 -7.19 -6.84 -8.27
C GLY A 188 -8.51 -6.17 -8.60
N GLY A 189 -8.67 -5.71 -9.83
CA GLY A 189 -9.93 -5.13 -10.30
C GLY A 189 -11.10 -6.12 -10.26
N LEU A 190 -10.87 -7.35 -10.74
CA LEU A 190 -11.88 -8.42 -10.68
C LEU A 190 -12.27 -8.79 -9.24
N TYR A 191 -11.26 -8.92 -8.36
CA TYR A 191 -11.50 -9.18 -6.93
C TYR A 191 -12.33 -8.07 -6.29
N PHE A 192 -12.03 -6.80 -6.59
CA PHE A 192 -12.75 -5.65 -6.05
C PHE A 192 -14.21 -5.62 -6.48
N ILE A 193 -14.48 -5.84 -7.78
CA ILE A 193 -15.84 -5.91 -8.31
C ILE A 193 -16.61 -7.08 -7.67
N GLY A 194 -15.98 -8.25 -7.60
CA GLY A 194 -16.57 -9.44 -6.96
C GLY A 194 -16.93 -9.19 -5.50
N LYS A 195 -16.04 -8.53 -4.76
CA LYS A 195 -16.28 -8.17 -3.35
C LYS A 195 -17.46 -7.22 -3.19
N ILE A 196 -17.54 -6.17 -3.99
CA ILE A 196 -18.67 -5.20 -3.94
C ILE A 196 -19.99 -5.91 -4.20
N ILE A 197 -20.05 -6.78 -5.21
CA ILE A 197 -21.26 -7.53 -5.54
C ILE A 197 -21.66 -8.47 -4.39
N TYR A 198 -20.69 -9.14 -3.79
CA TYR A 198 -20.90 -10.03 -2.67
C TYR A 198 -21.42 -9.30 -1.41
N GLU A 199 -20.80 -8.18 -1.04
CA GLU A 199 -21.24 -7.38 0.10
C GLU A 199 -22.64 -6.80 -0.10
N ARG A 200 -22.95 -6.34 -1.31
CA ARG A 200 -24.29 -5.83 -1.63
C ARG A 200 -25.39 -6.90 -1.52
N ARG A 201 -25.05 -8.17 -1.83
CA ARG A 201 -26.01 -9.28 -1.66
C ARG A 201 -26.22 -9.65 -0.19
N ARG A 202 -25.23 -9.46 0.65
CA ARG A 202 -25.30 -9.78 2.10
C ARG A 202 -26.07 -8.72 2.90
N GLN A 203 -26.18 -7.51 2.38
CA GLN A 203 -26.94 -6.41 3.01
C GLN A 203 -28.42 -6.38 2.61
N ARG A 204 -28.83 -7.22 1.65
CA ARG A 204 -30.24 -7.46 1.30
C ARG A 204 -30.77 -8.71 1.97
#